data_426b8830fa880af158f5fa9dce086700
#
_entry.id   426b8830fa880af158f5fa9dce086700
#
_cell.length_a   1.000
_cell.length_b   1.000
_cell.length_c   1.000
_cell.angle_alpha   90.00
_cell.angle_beta   90.00
_cell.angle_gamma   90.00
#
_symmetry.space_group_name_H-M   'P 1'
#
loop_
_entity.id
_entity.type
_entity.pdbx_description
1 polymer ?
#
loop_
_entity_poly.entity_id
_entity_poly.type
_entity_poly.pdbx_seq_one_letter_code
_entity_poly.pdbx_strand_id
1 'polypeptide(L)'
;MIQKKQDKTLQPFLFSTFVVVIIFCLLEIILHFSGFQPSISYKKFIFPAWMEELDPLVMGRYQRYVAEQGFVSEDVYAYRPDLRYGYLLKPNLQLTVLNYSSALFFDKLPPWTIASDAKGYRVSVQNPIVGETEGHTLHVLGDSSSFGWGVDFEDSYPQQLAEKLKQLPLTSSITVANYSTPGFTSYHGKLLLEDKVKIKNGDIVLVSFGSNDSYPSLKSDSVRFQARNSMVGKISWSLNRLMIIKWMRTLIHSLPEPRIPKTKNSRVSLEEYQKNLGVIFQEILQRGGKPHFISICNGGEYRDVAKQTAKSAHIPFYDFPDIFKPYLSKVHDLFPEKFVTYFEAYGKILEKETQLVFLFPDLCHPNAIGHGLMANALFEGLERENLN
;
A
#
# COMPACT_ATOMS: atom_id res chain seq x y z
N MET A 1 59.85 -35.89 -16.61
CA MET A 1 59.34 -35.79 -15.23
C MET A 1 58.85 -34.36 -15.00
N ILE A 2 57.58 -34.11 -15.14
CA ILE A 2 57.00 -32.79 -14.88
C ILE A 2 56.55 -32.79 -13.40
N GLN A 3 57.36 -32.14 -12.56
CA GLN A 3 56.97 -31.91 -11.16
C GLN A 3 55.73 -30.99 -11.12
N LYS A 4 54.59 -31.52 -10.69
CA LYS A 4 53.40 -30.75 -10.31
C LYS A 4 53.79 -29.82 -9.15
N LYS A 5 53.99 -28.53 -9.41
CA LYS A 5 54.05 -27.49 -8.38
C LYS A 5 52.65 -27.53 -7.67
N GLN A 6 52.58 -28.19 -6.54
CA GLN A 6 51.44 -28.08 -5.66
C GLN A 6 51.31 -26.63 -5.22
N ASP A 7 50.17 -25.99 -5.53
CA ASP A 7 49.86 -24.63 -5.18
C ASP A 7 49.76 -24.51 -3.65
N LYS A 8 50.91 -24.20 -2.99
CA LYS A 8 50.99 -24.08 -1.53
C LYS A 8 50.08 -22.97 -0.93
N THR A 9 49.46 -22.15 -1.77
CA THR A 9 48.55 -21.08 -1.37
C THR A 9 47.11 -21.53 -1.30
N LEU A 10 46.71 -22.61 -1.97
CA LEU A 10 45.33 -23.07 -2.03
C LEU A 10 44.85 -23.70 -0.70
N GLN A 11 45.73 -24.45 -0.02
CA GLN A 11 45.37 -25.12 1.25
C GLN A 11 45.00 -24.15 2.39
N PRO A 12 45.83 -23.11 2.70
CA PRO A 12 45.49 -22.15 3.74
C PRO A 12 44.23 -21.34 3.39
N PHE A 13 44.02 -21.03 2.11
CA PHE A 13 42.83 -20.36 1.66
C PHE A 13 41.55 -21.22 1.89
N LEU A 14 41.59 -22.50 1.51
CA LEU A 14 40.50 -23.43 1.73
C LEU A 14 40.21 -23.63 3.23
N PHE A 15 41.25 -23.75 4.04
CA PHE A 15 41.11 -23.88 5.49
C PHE A 15 40.49 -22.63 6.10
N SER A 16 40.95 -21.43 5.75
CA SER A 16 40.39 -20.18 6.22
C SER A 16 38.93 -20.02 5.82
N THR A 17 38.59 -20.38 4.58
CA THR A 17 37.19 -20.38 4.08
C THR A 17 36.32 -21.35 4.89
N PHE A 18 36.83 -22.53 5.17
CA PHE A 18 36.10 -23.54 5.97
C PHE A 18 35.82 -23.05 7.39
N VAL A 19 36.84 -22.44 8.05
CA VAL A 19 36.69 -21.86 9.39
C VAL A 19 35.67 -20.75 9.40
N VAL A 20 35.68 -19.83 8.40
CA VAL A 20 34.70 -18.76 8.27
C VAL A 20 33.28 -19.32 8.10
N VAL A 21 33.10 -20.37 7.27
CA VAL A 21 31.81 -21.02 7.09
C VAL A 21 31.31 -21.63 8.38
N ILE A 22 32.17 -22.32 9.14
CA ILE A 22 31.80 -22.88 10.44
C ILE A 22 31.35 -21.80 11.42
N ILE A 23 32.11 -20.70 11.55
CA ILE A 23 31.74 -19.59 12.42
C ILE A 23 30.40 -19.01 12.02
N PHE A 24 30.17 -18.83 10.70
CA PHE A 24 28.91 -18.33 10.19
C PHE A 24 27.74 -19.26 10.51
N CYS A 25 27.90 -20.58 10.32
CA CYS A 25 26.88 -21.56 10.69
C CYS A 25 26.58 -21.59 12.19
N LEU A 26 27.62 -21.48 13.03
CA LEU A 26 27.45 -21.43 14.48
C LEU A 26 26.71 -20.16 14.91
N LEU A 27 27.04 -19.00 14.35
CA LEU A 27 26.32 -17.75 14.63
C LEU A 27 24.87 -17.82 14.18
N GLU A 28 24.58 -18.39 13.01
CA GLU A 28 23.20 -18.59 12.52
C GLU A 28 22.40 -19.44 13.51
N ILE A 29 22.99 -20.55 13.98
CA ILE A 29 22.37 -21.45 14.98
C ILE A 29 22.12 -20.71 16.29
N ILE A 30 23.13 -19.98 16.79
CA ILE A 30 23.03 -19.19 18.03
C ILE A 30 21.92 -18.16 17.93
N LEU A 31 21.88 -17.40 16.83
CA LEU A 31 20.86 -16.37 16.61
C LEU A 31 19.46 -17.00 16.52
N HIS A 32 19.33 -18.18 15.89
CA HIS A 32 18.05 -18.88 15.79
C HIS A 32 17.50 -19.35 17.16
N PHE A 33 18.38 -19.80 18.05
CA PHE A 33 17.98 -20.29 19.39
C PHE A 33 18.06 -19.25 20.49
N SER A 34 18.66 -18.08 20.26
CA SER A 34 18.79 -17.01 21.28
C SER A 34 17.53 -16.22 21.56
N GLY A 35 16.42 -16.48 20.84
CA GLY A 35 15.22 -15.66 20.89
C GLY A 35 15.39 -14.28 20.23
N PHE A 36 16.45 -14.09 19.40
CA PHE A 36 16.62 -12.85 18.65
C PHE A 36 15.44 -12.60 17.71
N GLN A 37 14.77 -11.46 17.88
CA GLN A 37 13.71 -11.01 17.00
C GLN A 37 14.23 -9.92 16.06
N PRO A 38 14.26 -10.16 14.74
CA PRO A 38 14.63 -9.13 13.79
C PRO A 38 13.63 -7.98 13.85
N SER A 39 14.12 -6.77 13.82
CA SER A 39 13.30 -5.57 13.74
C SER A 39 13.35 -4.94 12.35
N ILE A 40 12.24 -4.33 11.96
CA ILE A 40 12.10 -3.58 10.71
C ILE A 40 11.95 -2.12 11.07
N SER A 41 12.75 -1.25 10.45
CA SER A 41 12.58 0.20 10.59
C SER A 41 11.25 0.63 9.97
N TYR A 42 10.40 1.25 10.75
CA TYR A 42 9.20 1.89 10.25
C TYR A 42 9.58 3.19 9.54
N LYS A 43 9.06 3.44 8.34
CA LYS A 43 9.26 4.74 7.67
C LYS A 43 8.66 5.83 8.54
N LYS A 44 9.48 6.85 8.87
CA LYS A 44 8.98 8.05 9.53
C LYS A 44 7.89 8.68 8.66
N PHE A 45 6.77 8.99 9.29
CA PHE A 45 5.72 9.76 8.65
C PHE A 45 6.24 11.19 8.39
N ILE A 46 6.07 11.67 7.15
CA ILE A 46 6.41 13.06 6.81
C ILE A 46 5.14 13.87 7.01
N PHE A 47 5.19 14.80 7.96
CA PHE A 47 4.07 15.69 8.23
C PHE A 47 3.81 16.65 7.07
N PRO A 48 2.55 16.90 6.73
CA PRO A 48 2.17 18.08 5.97
C PRO A 48 2.58 19.37 6.72
N ALA A 49 2.97 20.40 5.98
CA ALA A 49 3.46 21.66 6.58
C ALA A 49 2.47 22.31 7.56
N TRP A 50 1.15 22.17 7.31
CA TRP A 50 0.11 22.70 8.20
C TRP A 50 0.11 22.09 9.61
N MET A 51 0.65 20.87 9.78
CA MET A 51 0.78 20.24 11.08
C MET A 51 1.84 20.87 11.97
N GLU A 52 2.76 21.64 11.41
CA GLU A 52 3.75 22.41 12.18
C GLU A 52 3.08 23.49 13.04
N GLU A 53 1.87 23.89 12.68
CA GLU A 53 1.06 24.85 13.45
C GLU A 53 0.25 24.22 14.59
N LEU A 54 0.31 22.88 14.75
CA LEU A 54 -0.39 22.19 15.83
C LEU A 54 0.22 22.55 17.19
N ASP A 55 -0.63 22.43 18.23
CA ASP A 55 -0.21 22.59 19.61
C ASP A 55 1.09 21.79 19.89
N PRO A 56 2.14 22.41 20.45
CA PRO A 56 3.40 21.76 20.78
C PRO A 56 3.26 20.49 21.62
N LEU A 57 2.22 20.40 22.47
CA LEU A 57 1.92 19.19 23.25
C LEU A 57 1.51 18.02 22.35
N VAL A 58 0.70 18.26 21.33
CA VAL A 58 0.27 17.26 20.35
C VAL A 58 1.47 16.78 19.54
N MET A 59 2.32 17.70 19.07
CA MET A 59 3.55 17.38 18.36
C MET A 59 4.54 16.57 19.20
N GLY A 60 4.75 16.96 20.46
CA GLY A 60 5.63 16.25 21.39
C GLY A 60 5.16 14.84 21.69
N ARG A 61 3.85 14.60 21.73
CA ARG A 61 3.26 13.28 21.92
C ARG A 61 3.44 12.41 20.67
N TYR A 62 3.21 12.99 19.49
CA TYR A 62 3.45 12.30 18.23
C TYR A 62 4.92 11.91 18.04
N GLN A 63 5.84 12.81 18.32
CA GLN A 63 7.27 12.53 18.23
C GLN A 63 7.69 11.36 19.14
N ARG A 64 7.11 11.29 20.35
CA ARG A 64 7.31 10.16 21.25
C ARG A 64 6.74 8.86 20.67
N TYR A 65 5.52 8.89 20.18
CA TYR A 65 4.90 7.73 19.53
C TYR A 65 5.75 7.21 18.36
N VAL A 66 6.23 8.08 17.48
CA VAL A 66 7.10 7.70 16.36
C VAL A 66 8.44 7.14 16.83
N ALA A 67 8.99 7.70 17.92
CA ALA A 67 10.24 7.19 18.49
C ALA A 67 10.07 5.80 19.12
N GLU A 68 8.95 5.57 19.81
CA GLU A 68 8.61 4.28 20.42
C GLU A 68 8.26 3.20 19.40
N GLN A 69 7.61 3.59 18.29
CA GLN A 69 7.22 2.69 17.20
C GLN A 69 8.27 2.59 16.08
N GLY A 70 9.42 3.24 16.23
CA GLY A 70 10.46 3.32 15.20
C GLY A 70 11.04 1.98 14.74
N PHE A 71 10.87 0.93 15.56
CA PHE A 71 11.26 -0.44 15.24
C PHE A 71 10.13 -1.38 15.60
N VAL A 72 9.63 -2.08 14.60
CA VAL A 72 8.57 -3.09 14.76
C VAL A 72 9.19 -4.47 14.58
N SER A 73 8.88 -5.40 15.47
CA SER A 73 9.28 -6.80 15.28
C SER A 73 8.77 -7.32 13.92
N GLU A 74 9.58 -8.14 13.24
CA GLU A 74 9.21 -8.74 11.96
C GLU A 74 7.90 -9.57 12.10
N ASP A 75 7.60 -10.09 13.29
CA ASP A 75 6.43 -10.91 13.54
C ASP A 75 5.12 -10.12 13.56
N VAL A 76 5.15 -8.88 14.06
CA VAL A 76 3.98 -7.97 14.09
C VAL A 76 3.89 -7.05 12.86
N TYR A 77 4.84 -7.16 11.93
CA TYR A 77 4.80 -6.39 10.70
C TYR A 77 3.82 -7.00 9.71
N ALA A 78 2.92 -6.18 9.16
CA ALA A 78 1.85 -6.66 8.30
C ALA A 78 2.32 -7.27 6.97
N TYR A 79 3.52 -6.94 6.53
CA TYR A 79 4.02 -7.31 5.20
C TYR A 79 5.12 -8.36 5.28
N ARG A 80 5.16 -9.22 4.27
CA ARG A 80 6.28 -10.12 3.99
C ARG A 80 7.04 -9.63 2.76
N PRO A 81 8.37 -9.83 2.72
CA PRO A 81 9.13 -9.58 1.51
C PRO A 81 8.63 -10.43 0.33
N ASP A 82 8.71 -9.89 -0.88
CA ASP A 82 8.35 -10.58 -2.12
C ASP A 82 9.35 -10.23 -3.23
N LEU A 83 9.83 -11.24 -3.97
CA LEU A 83 10.88 -11.06 -4.97
C LEU A 83 10.36 -10.21 -6.15
N ARG A 84 9.11 -10.42 -6.56
CA ARG A 84 8.51 -9.74 -7.70
C ARG A 84 8.01 -8.35 -7.33
N TYR A 85 7.22 -8.25 -6.27
CA TYR A 85 6.57 -7.01 -5.86
C TYR A 85 7.39 -6.19 -4.86
N GLY A 86 8.44 -6.76 -4.26
CA GLY A 86 9.18 -6.17 -3.16
C GLY A 86 8.58 -6.57 -1.81
N TYR A 87 7.30 -6.44 -1.63
CA TYR A 87 6.55 -6.88 -0.46
C TYR A 87 5.08 -7.13 -0.79
N LEU A 88 4.42 -7.95 0.01
CA LEU A 88 2.98 -8.24 0.00
C LEU A 88 2.49 -8.38 1.44
N LEU A 89 1.19 -8.29 1.68
CA LEU A 89 0.63 -8.67 2.98
C LEU A 89 0.99 -10.12 3.34
N LYS A 90 1.17 -10.38 4.62
CA LYS A 90 1.28 -11.76 5.12
C LYS A 90 -0.05 -12.47 4.90
N PRO A 91 -0.05 -13.74 4.49
CA PRO A 91 -1.26 -14.54 4.40
C PRO A 91 -1.89 -14.77 5.78
N ASN A 92 -3.22 -14.87 5.82
CA ASN A 92 -4.00 -15.15 7.04
C ASN A 92 -3.66 -14.20 8.20
N LEU A 93 -3.35 -12.95 7.87
CA LEU A 93 -3.05 -11.91 8.85
C LEU A 93 -4.34 -11.42 9.50
N GLN A 94 -4.29 -11.19 10.81
CA GLN A 94 -5.23 -10.36 11.54
C GLN A 94 -4.43 -9.49 12.50
N LEU A 95 -4.39 -8.20 12.24
CA LEU A 95 -3.58 -7.23 12.98
C LEU A 95 -4.40 -5.98 13.28
N THR A 96 -4.58 -5.67 14.57
CA THR A 96 -5.15 -4.40 15.00
C THR A 96 -4.07 -3.34 15.02
N VAL A 97 -4.30 -2.24 14.33
CA VAL A 97 -3.36 -1.14 14.16
C VAL A 97 -3.95 0.12 14.79
N LEU A 98 -3.15 0.82 15.57
CA LEU A 98 -3.53 2.16 16.01
C LEU A 98 -3.52 3.08 14.78
N ASN A 99 -4.59 3.83 14.64
CA ASN A 99 -4.66 4.82 13.60
C ASN A 99 -3.58 5.89 13.85
N TYR A 100 -2.74 6.18 12.85
CA TYR A 100 -1.70 7.21 12.99
C TYR A 100 -2.29 8.60 13.32
N SER A 101 -3.55 8.85 12.98
CA SER A 101 -4.28 10.02 13.42
C SER A 101 -4.53 10.01 14.92
N SER A 102 -4.72 8.85 15.56
CA SER A 102 -4.91 8.76 17.00
C SER A 102 -3.64 9.12 17.77
N ALA A 103 -2.47 8.94 17.16
CA ALA A 103 -1.21 9.40 17.74
C ALA A 103 -1.16 10.93 17.88
N LEU A 104 -1.82 11.66 16.97
CA LEU A 104 -1.94 13.13 17.01
C LEU A 104 -3.06 13.58 17.94
N PHE A 105 -4.20 12.89 17.91
CA PHE A 105 -5.44 13.35 18.53
C PHE A 105 -5.91 12.49 19.68
N PHE A 106 -5.10 11.59 20.18
CA PHE A 106 -5.30 10.80 21.42
C PHE A 106 -6.68 10.16 21.60
N ASP A 107 -6.73 8.85 21.50
CA ASP A 107 -7.86 7.97 21.88
C ASP A 107 -9.22 8.32 21.27
N LYS A 108 -9.26 9.33 20.38
CA LYS A 108 -10.50 9.81 19.78
C LYS A 108 -10.88 9.10 18.50
N LEU A 109 -9.90 8.52 17.80
CA LEU A 109 -10.17 7.69 16.63
C LEU A 109 -9.93 6.22 16.96
N PRO A 110 -10.87 5.34 16.64
CA PRO A 110 -10.74 3.93 16.97
C PRO A 110 -9.56 3.29 16.23
N PRO A 111 -8.94 2.26 16.82
CA PRO A 111 -8.03 1.39 16.08
C PRO A 111 -8.78 0.71 14.94
N TRP A 112 -8.05 0.28 13.92
CA TRP A 112 -8.59 -0.41 12.77
C TRP A 112 -7.86 -1.73 12.53
N THR A 113 -8.47 -2.65 11.78
CA THR A 113 -7.94 -3.99 11.59
C THR A 113 -7.50 -4.21 10.16
N ILE A 114 -6.31 -4.79 10.00
CA ILE A 114 -5.84 -5.35 8.73
C ILE A 114 -6.04 -6.86 8.81
N ALA A 115 -6.93 -7.39 7.97
CA ALA A 115 -7.07 -8.81 7.77
C ALA A 115 -6.71 -9.19 6.33
N SER A 116 -6.13 -10.38 6.13
CA SER A 116 -5.82 -10.90 4.82
C SER A 116 -6.22 -12.38 4.69
N ASP A 117 -6.54 -12.78 3.46
CA ASP A 117 -6.80 -14.17 3.10
C ASP A 117 -5.50 -15.01 2.99
N ALA A 118 -5.66 -16.28 2.62
CA ALA A 118 -4.53 -17.21 2.40
C ALA A 118 -3.59 -16.78 1.25
N LYS A 119 -4.00 -15.88 0.37
CA LYS A 119 -3.19 -15.32 -0.72
C LYS A 119 -2.50 -14.01 -0.32
N GLY A 120 -2.89 -13.40 0.81
CA GLY A 120 -2.40 -12.11 1.27
C GLY A 120 -3.16 -10.92 0.67
N TYR A 121 -4.40 -11.09 0.26
CA TYR A 121 -5.28 -9.99 -0.14
C TYR A 121 -6.09 -9.49 1.05
N ARG A 122 -6.35 -8.20 1.07
CA ARG A 122 -7.14 -7.60 2.13
C ARG A 122 -8.59 -8.10 2.09
N VAL A 123 -9.08 -8.54 3.25
CA VAL A 123 -10.44 -9.08 3.42
C VAL A 123 -11.08 -8.55 4.70
N SER A 124 -12.39 -8.78 4.83
CA SER A 124 -13.13 -8.60 6.07
C SER A 124 -12.68 -9.59 7.15
N VAL A 125 -12.62 -9.14 8.40
CA VAL A 125 -12.42 -10.03 9.55
C VAL A 125 -13.62 -10.98 9.72
N GLN A 126 -14.82 -10.50 9.44
CA GLN A 126 -16.06 -11.24 9.61
C GLN A 126 -16.30 -12.24 8.46
N ASN A 127 -15.77 -11.94 7.26
CA ASN A 127 -15.91 -12.76 6.07
C ASN A 127 -14.56 -12.92 5.34
N PRO A 128 -13.66 -13.78 5.86
CA PRO A 128 -12.31 -13.91 5.33
C PRO A 128 -12.24 -14.65 3.99
N ILE A 129 -13.38 -15.07 3.42
CA ILE A 129 -13.42 -15.90 2.20
C ILE A 129 -13.51 -14.98 0.98
N VAL A 130 -12.39 -14.85 0.26
CA VAL A 130 -12.41 -14.47 -1.15
C VAL A 130 -12.38 -15.75 -1.97
N GLY A 131 -13.55 -16.38 -2.10
CA GLY A 131 -13.75 -17.50 -3.02
C GLY A 131 -14.03 -17.00 -4.44
N GLU A 132 -13.68 -17.79 -5.46
CA GLU A 132 -14.27 -17.62 -6.80
C GLU A 132 -15.76 -17.93 -6.67
N THR A 133 -16.58 -16.88 -6.57
CA THR A 133 -18.05 -17.03 -6.57
C THR A 133 -18.53 -17.13 -8.02
N GLU A 134 -19.72 -17.69 -8.22
CA GLU A 134 -20.36 -17.76 -9.55
C GLU A 134 -20.76 -16.39 -10.12
N GLY A 135 -20.58 -15.31 -9.35
CA GLY A 135 -20.93 -13.95 -9.74
C GLY A 135 -19.78 -13.12 -10.31
N HIS A 136 -20.06 -11.83 -10.48
CA HIS A 136 -19.05 -10.85 -10.88
C HIS A 136 -18.10 -10.50 -9.75
N THR A 137 -16.91 -10.08 -10.12
CA THR A 137 -15.89 -9.63 -9.17
C THR A 137 -15.61 -8.13 -9.34
N LEU A 138 -15.61 -7.42 -8.23
CA LEU A 138 -15.09 -6.06 -8.13
C LEU A 138 -13.60 -6.14 -7.80
N HIS A 139 -12.75 -6.06 -8.81
CA HIS A 139 -11.31 -6.03 -8.64
C HIS A 139 -10.85 -4.62 -8.28
N VAL A 140 -9.93 -4.49 -7.32
CA VAL A 140 -9.37 -3.21 -6.92
C VAL A 140 -7.85 -3.25 -7.03
N LEU A 141 -7.32 -2.44 -7.92
CA LEU A 141 -5.89 -2.25 -8.17
C LEU A 141 -5.50 -0.85 -7.71
N GLY A 142 -4.72 -0.74 -6.66
CA GLY A 142 -4.36 0.56 -6.13
C GLY A 142 -3.29 0.53 -5.05
N ASP A 143 -3.15 1.66 -4.41
CA ASP A 143 -2.23 1.90 -3.31
C ASP A 143 -2.93 1.87 -1.94
N SER A 144 -2.34 2.57 -0.96
CA SER A 144 -2.90 2.68 0.38
C SER A 144 -4.30 3.29 0.45
N SER A 145 -4.62 4.20 -0.45
CA SER A 145 -5.94 4.84 -0.47
C SER A 145 -7.04 3.86 -0.88
N SER A 146 -6.79 3.00 -1.87
CA SER A 146 -7.71 1.94 -2.28
C SER A 146 -7.65 0.71 -1.39
N PHE A 147 -6.54 0.50 -0.69
CA PHE A 147 -6.44 -0.49 0.37
C PHE A 147 -7.42 -0.16 1.52
N GLY A 148 -7.75 1.12 1.72
CA GLY A 148 -8.50 1.63 2.86
C GLY A 148 -7.59 1.75 4.09
N TRP A 149 -6.45 2.44 3.93
CA TRP A 149 -5.54 2.70 5.03
C TRP A 149 -6.20 3.58 6.09
N GLY A 150 -6.21 3.12 7.32
CA GLY A 150 -6.79 3.84 8.46
C GLY A 150 -8.26 3.52 8.75
N VAL A 151 -8.92 2.66 7.98
CA VAL A 151 -10.30 2.21 8.22
C VAL A 151 -10.41 0.69 8.18
N ASP A 152 -11.41 0.14 8.85
CA ASP A 152 -11.75 -1.27 8.71
C ASP A 152 -12.16 -1.59 7.27
N PHE A 153 -12.07 -2.86 6.88
CA PHE A 153 -12.39 -3.26 5.50
C PHE A 153 -13.84 -2.91 5.12
N GLU A 154 -14.75 -3.06 6.04
CA GLU A 154 -16.17 -2.77 5.92
C GLU A 154 -16.43 -1.28 5.62
N ASP A 155 -15.60 -0.40 6.17
CA ASP A 155 -15.66 1.05 5.94
C ASP A 155 -14.91 1.50 4.68
N SER A 156 -14.19 0.59 4.01
CA SER A 156 -13.50 0.93 2.76
C SER A 156 -14.48 1.08 1.59
N TYR A 157 -14.19 2.01 0.67
CA TYR A 157 -15.07 2.27 -0.47
C TYR A 157 -15.30 1.05 -1.37
N PRO A 158 -14.33 0.13 -1.57
CA PRO A 158 -14.59 -1.04 -2.38
C PRO A 158 -15.65 -1.95 -1.79
N GLN A 159 -15.60 -2.17 -0.47
CA GLN A 159 -16.58 -3.02 0.21
C GLN A 159 -17.94 -2.34 0.26
N GLN A 160 -18.01 -1.05 0.62
CA GLN A 160 -19.26 -0.31 0.63
C GLN A 160 -19.91 -0.24 -0.76
N LEU A 161 -19.10 -0.09 -1.82
CA LEU A 161 -19.59 -0.14 -3.20
C LEU A 161 -20.18 -1.52 -3.53
N ALA A 162 -19.48 -2.60 -3.17
CA ALA A 162 -19.97 -3.95 -3.42
C ALA A 162 -21.32 -4.20 -2.71
N GLU A 163 -21.47 -3.76 -1.45
CA GLU A 163 -22.74 -3.88 -0.72
C GLU A 163 -23.90 -3.12 -1.42
N LYS A 164 -23.60 -1.96 -2.00
CA LYS A 164 -24.61 -1.23 -2.80
C LYS A 164 -24.92 -1.95 -4.11
N LEU A 165 -23.92 -2.46 -4.81
CA LEU A 165 -24.11 -3.18 -6.07
C LEU A 165 -24.91 -4.48 -5.88
N LYS A 166 -24.79 -5.17 -4.74
CA LYS A 166 -25.63 -6.35 -4.41
C LYS A 166 -27.13 -6.07 -4.40
N GLN A 167 -27.52 -4.81 -4.24
CA GLN A 167 -28.92 -4.40 -4.29
C GLN A 167 -29.47 -4.37 -5.73
N LEU A 168 -28.61 -4.39 -6.74
CA LEU A 168 -29.01 -4.41 -8.15
C LEU A 168 -29.16 -5.85 -8.66
N PRO A 169 -30.19 -6.15 -9.46
CA PRO A 169 -30.48 -7.51 -9.92
C PRO A 169 -29.31 -8.20 -10.65
N LEU A 170 -28.57 -7.44 -11.49
CA LEU A 170 -27.48 -7.97 -12.32
C LEU A 170 -26.19 -8.22 -11.54
N THR A 171 -26.05 -7.65 -10.35
CA THR A 171 -24.82 -7.73 -9.54
C THR A 171 -25.06 -8.29 -8.14
N SER A 172 -26.17 -9.02 -7.96
CA SER A 172 -26.59 -9.55 -6.65
C SER A 172 -25.57 -10.49 -5.98
N SER A 173 -24.65 -11.08 -6.76
CA SER A 173 -23.58 -11.95 -6.27
C SER A 173 -22.17 -11.37 -6.51
N ILE A 174 -21.99 -10.04 -6.39
CA ILE A 174 -20.68 -9.41 -6.55
C ILE A 174 -19.81 -9.62 -5.31
N THR A 175 -18.53 -9.94 -5.53
CA THR A 175 -17.51 -10.07 -4.48
C THR A 175 -16.35 -9.10 -4.71
N VAL A 176 -15.67 -8.70 -3.64
CA VAL A 176 -14.50 -7.80 -3.71
C VAL A 176 -13.21 -8.60 -3.70
N ALA A 177 -12.34 -8.32 -4.67
CA ALA A 177 -10.96 -8.79 -4.68
C ALA A 177 -10.02 -7.57 -4.61
N ASN A 178 -9.60 -7.20 -3.39
CA ASN A 178 -8.76 -6.03 -3.18
C ASN A 178 -7.27 -6.39 -3.22
N TYR A 179 -6.62 -6.12 -4.34
CA TYR A 179 -5.17 -6.30 -4.58
C TYR A 179 -4.35 -5.08 -4.20
N SER A 180 -5.00 -4.00 -3.73
CA SER A 180 -4.31 -2.77 -3.37
C SER A 180 -3.35 -3.01 -2.23
N THR A 181 -2.21 -2.36 -2.28
CA THR A 181 -1.17 -2.49 -1.26
C THR A 181 -0.55 -1.12 -1.00
N PRO A 182 -0.45 -0.68 0.26
CA PRO A 182 0.19 0.57 0.62
C PRO A 182 1.57 0.72 -0.01
N GLY A 183 1.81 1.88 -0.64
CA GLY A 183 3.07 2.18 -1.31
C GLY A 183 3.22 1.59 -2.72
N PHE A 184 2.25 0.89 -3.26
CA PHE A 184 2.29 0.43 -4.66
C PHE A 184 2.14 1.59 -5.63
N THR A 185 2.69 1.41 -6.84
CA THR A 185 2.66 2.34 -7.97
C THR A 185 1.97 1.69 -9.18
N SER A 186 1.74 2.44 -10.23
CA SER A 186 1.23 1.92 -11.50
C SER A 186 2.07 0.76 -12.05
N TYR A 187 3.39 0.76 -11.78
CA TYR A 187 4.27 -0.34 -12.15
C TYR A 187 3.87 -1.66 -11.46
N HIS A 188 3.54 -1.60 -10.16
CA HIS A 188 3.03 -2.76 -9.42
C HIS A 188 1.65 -3.19 -9.92
N GLY A 189 0.78 -2.22 -10.24
CA GLY A 189 -0.54 -2.50 -10.81
C GLY A 189 -0.47 -3.33 -12.10
N LYS A 190 0.46 -2.98 -13.00
CA LYS A 190 0.74 -3.76 -14.20
C LYS A 190 1.19 -5.19 -13.88
N LEU A 191 2.15 -5.36 -12.95
CA LEU A 191 2.63 -6.69 -12.55
C LEU A 191 1.52 -7.54 -11.90
N LEU A 192 0.65 -6.93 -11.08
CA LEU A 192 -0.48 -7.62 -10.49
C LEU A 192 -1.45 -8.13 -11.55
N LEU A 193 -1.72 -7.32 -12.54
CA LEU A 193 -2.62 -7.67 -13.64
C LEU A 193 -2.07 -8.82 -14.49
N GLU A 194 -0.74 -8.85 -14.70
CA GLU A 194 -0.07 -9.96 -15.39
C GLU A 194 -0.17 -11.28 -14.61
N ASP A 195 -0.02 -11.25 -13.29
CA ASP A 195 0.25 -12.46 -12.50
C ASP A 195 -0.92 -12.95 -11.65
N LYS A 196 -1.73 -12.02 -11.12
CA LYS A 196 -2.63 -12.31 -10.00
C LYS A 196 -4.10 -12.10 -10.34
N VAL A 197 -4.41 -11.09 -11.14
CA VAL A 197 -5.78 -10.66 -11.39
C VAL A 197 -6.37 -11.49 -12.51
N LYS A 198 -7.38 -12.28 -12.17
CA LYS A 198 -8.14 -13.08 -13.15
C LYS A 198 -9.46 -12.39 -13.42
N ILE A 199 -9.54 -11.68 -14.53
CA ILE A 199 -10.73 -10.94 -14.94
C ILE A 199 -11.62 -11.86 -15.77
N LYS A 200 -12.91 -11.88 -15.43
CA LYS A 200 -13.99 -12.50 -16.22
C LYS A 200 -14.74 -11.41 -16.98
N ASN A 201 -15.41 -11.81 -18.05
CA ASN A 201 -16.25 -10.88 -18.82
C ASN A 201 -17.32 -10.24 -17.91
N GLY A 202 -17.39 -8.92 -17.93
CA GLY A 202 -18.34 -8.13 -17.12
C GLY A 202 -17.84 -7.78 -15.72
N ASP A 203 -16.65 -8.25 -15.28
CA ASP A 203 -16.05 -7.83 -14.01
C ASP A 203 -15.74 -6.33 -14.02
N ILE A 204 -15.90 -5.69 -12.88
CA ILE A 204 -15.56 -4.27 -12.68
C ILE A 204 -14.13 -4.19 -12.12
N VAL A 205 -13.30 -3.31 -12.68
CA VAL A 205 -11.92 -3.13 -12.22
C VAL A 205 -11.67 -1.68 -11.88
N LEU A 206 -11.53 -1.39 -10.59
CA LEU A 206 -11.18 -0.08 -10.07
C LEU A 206 -9.64 0.07 -10.07
N VAL A 207 -9.13 1.12 -10.70
CA VAL A 207 -7.70 1.40 -10.84
C VAL A 207 -7.39 2.74 -10.19
N SER A 208 -6.44 2.78 -9.23
CA SER A 208 -6.06 4.00 -8.53
C SER A 208 -4.56 4.01 -8.22
N PHE A 209 -3.80 4.77 -9.03
CA PHE A 209 -2.36 4.99 -8.86
C PHE A 209 -2.01 6.44 -9.18
N GLY A 210 -0.79 6.89 -8.78
CA GLY A 210 -0.24 8.18 -9.14
C GLY A 210 0.47 8.86 -7.97
N SER A 211 -0.10 8.88 -6.78
CA SER A 211 0.51 9.50 -5.61
C SER A 211 1.89 8.89 -5.33
N ASN A 212 1.97 7.56 -5.19
CA ASN A 212 3.24 6.88 -4.96
C ASN A 212 4.18 6.92 -6.18
N ASP A 213 3.63 7.00 -7.38
CA ASP A 213 4.42 7.14 -8.61
C ASP A 213 5.25 8.42 -8.58
N SER A 214 4.68 9.51 -8.08
CA SER A 214 5.31 10.83 -8.00
C SER A 214 6.40 10.95 -6.93
N TYR A 215 6.47 10.05 -5.96
CA TYR A 215 7.43 10.18 -4.86
C TYR A 215 8.88 10.19 -5.34
N PRO A 216 9.72 11.09 -4.78
CA PRO A 216 11.15 11.14 -5.08
C PRO A 216 11.84 9.81 -4.81
N SER A 217 12.69 9.36 -5.71
CA SER A 217 13.44 8.12 -5.57
C SER A 217 14.76 8.14 -6.33
N LEU A 218 15.81 7.54 -5.72
CA LEU A 218 17.11 7.36 -6.38
C LEU A 218 17.06 6.37 -7.55
N LYS A 219 16.11 5.41 -7.51
CA LYS A 219 15.94 4.39 -8.55
C LYS A 219 14.46 4.22 -8.81
N SER A 220 14.08 4.15 -10.08
CA SER A 220 12.70 3.83 -10.46
C SER A 220 12.29 2.43 -9.99
N ASP A 221 10.99 2.18 -9.91
CA ASP A 221 10.47 0.87 -9.51
C ASP A 221 10.80 -0.21 -10.55
N SER A 222 10.84 0.14 -11.84
CA SER A 222 11.29 -0.76 -12.92
C SER A 222 12.75 -1.20 -12.73
N VAL A 223 13.65 -0.27 -12.40
CA VAL A 223 15.06 -0.59 -12.09
C VAL A 223 15.19 -1.45 -10.85
N ARG A 224 14.41 -1.16 -9.79
CA ARG A 224 14.38 -1.99 -8.57
C ARG A 224 13.91 -3.41 -8.85
N PHE A 225 12.89 -3.56 -9.68
CA PHE A 225 12.39 -4.86 -10.12
C PHE A 225 13.45 -5.65 -10.87
N GLN A 226 14.10 -5.04 -11.87
CA GLN A 226 15.19 -5.67 -12.63
C GLN A 226 16.34 -6.10 -11.71
N ALA A 227 16.75 -5.24 -10.77
CA ALA A 227 17.80 -5.56 -9.82
C ALA A 227 17.45 -6.77 -8.94
N ARG A 228 16.21 -6.83 -8.40
CA ARG A 228 15.74 -7.97 -7.59
C ARG A 228 15.69 -9.28 -8.40
N ASN A 229 15.29 -9.21 -9.66
CA ASN A 229 15.13 -10.39 -10.51
C ASN A 229 16.44 -10.81 -11.22
N SER A 230 17.51 -10.03 -11.09
CA SER A 230 18.85 -10.43 -11.53
C SER A 230 19.38 -11.63 -10.72
N MET A 231 20.40 -12.32 -11.24
CA MET A 231 21.05 -13.43 -10.52
C MET A 231 21.57 -12.98 -9.14
N VAL A 232 22.24 -11.84 -9.08
CA VAL A 232 22.74 -11.26 -7.82
C VAL A 232 21.59 -10.92 -6.86
N GLY A 233 20.50 -10.35 -7.39
CA GLY A 233 19.30 -10.06 -6.60
C GLY A 233 18.67 -11.31 -6.00
N LYS A 234 18.57 -12.40 -6.76
CA LYS A 234 18.04 -13.69 -6.28
C LYS A 234 18.93 -14.32 -5.20
N ILE A 235 20.25 -14.25 -5.35
CA ILE A 235 21.20 -14.71 -4.33
C ILE A 235 21.03 -13.85 -3.06
N SER A 236 21.07 -12.53 -3.19
CA SER A 236 20.84 -11.61 -2.06
C SER A 236 19.51 -11.87 -1.35
N TRP A 237 18.47 -12.15 -2.12
CA TRP A 237 17.15 -12.52 -1.59
C TRP A 237 17.20 -13.79 -0.73
N SER A 238 17.89 -14.83 -1.21
CA SER A 238 18.07 -16.08 -0.46
C SER A 238 18.84 -15.86 0.83
N LEU A 239 19.91 -15.06 0.78
CA LEU A 239 20.72 -14.70 1.95
C LEU A 239 19.93 -13.89 3.00
N ASN A 240 18.98 -13.05 2.57
CA ASN A 240 18.15 -12.26 3.50
C ASN A 240 17.23 -13.11 4.41
N ARG A 241 17.13 -14.42 4.18
CA ARG A 241 16.44 -15.36 5.09
C ARG A 241 17.28 -15.74 6.30
N LEU A 242 18.59 -15.58 6.23
CA LEU A 242 19.51 -15.92 7.30
C LEU A 242 19.38 -14.95 8.46
N MET A 243 19.37 -15.48 9.69
CA MET A 243 19.24 -14.69 10.92
C MET A 243 20.42 -13.75 11.11
N ILE A 244 21.61 -14.16 10.72
CA ILE A 244 22.81 -13.30 10.77
C ILE A 244 22.66 -12.07 9.86
N ILE A 245 22.08 -12.22 8.67
CA ILE A 245 21.83 -11.10 7.76
C ILE A 245 20.76 -10.17 8.34
N LYS A 246 19.70 -10.74 8.93
CA LYS A 246 18.66 -9.98 9.62
C LYS A 246 19.24 -9.21 10.83
N TRP A 247 20.11 -9.85 11.60
CA TRP A 247 20.83 -9.23 12.72
C TRP A 247 21.71 -8.06 12.26
N MET A 248 22.53 -8.27 11.22
CA MET A 248 23.36 -7.20 10.64
C MET A 248 22.49 -6.03 10.16
N ARG A 249 21.37 -6.31 9.52
CA ARG A 249 20.44 -5.29 9.06
C ARG A 249 19.82 -4.50 10.22
N THR A 250 19.44 -5.17 11.29
CA THR A 250 18.95 -4.52 12.51
C THR A 250 19.99 -3.56 13.10
N LEU A 251 21.27 -3.98 13.13
CA LEU A 251 22.38 -3.12 13.56
C LEU A 251 22.57 -1.90 12.64
N ILE A 252 22.49 -2.10 11.31
CA ILE A 252 22.61 -1.00 10.35
C ILE A 252 21.47 -0.01 10.50
N HIS A 253 20.23 -0.50 10.71
CA HIS A 253 19.06 0.36 10.90
C HIS A 253 19.07 1.16 12.20
N SER A 254 19.86 0.75 13.20
CA SER A 254 20.09 1.53 14.42
C SER A 254 21.02 2.73 14.19
N LEU A 255 21.72 2.78 13.06
CA LEU A 255 22.56 3.91 12.69
C LEU A 255 21.69 5.05 12.10
N PRO A 256 22.14 6.32 12.26
CA PRO A 256 21.43 7.45 11.66
C PRO A 256 21.27 7.24 10.14
N GLU A 257 20.08 7.41 9.63
CA GLU A 257 19.85 7.33 8.18
C GLU A 257 20.71 8.37 7.44
N PRO A 258 21.45 7.97 6.39
CA PRO A 258 22.13 8.94 5.56
C PRO A 258 21.07 9.87 4.94
N ARG A 259 21.34 11.17 4.94
CA ARG A 259 20.46 12.15 4.29
C ARG A 259 20.32 11.75 2.83
N ILE A 260 19.11 11.36 2.43
CA ILE A 260 18.83 11.05 1.03
C ILE A 260 19.01 12.36 0.24
N PRO A 261 19.87 12.40 -0.78
CA PRO A 261 19.97 13.58 -1.63
C PRO A 261 18.59 13.92 -2.19
N LYS A 262 18.24 15.21 -2.23
CA LYS A 262 17.01 15.66 -2.93
C LYS A 262 17.15 15.26 -4.39
N THR A 263 16.46 14.22 -4.82
CA THR A 263 16.47 13.78 -6.21
C THR A 263 15.28 14.41 -6.93
N LYS A 264 15.45 14.75 -8.20
CA LYS A 264 14.35 15.18 -9.07
C LYS A 264 13.61 13.99 -9.71
N ASN A 265 14.12 12.77 -9.53
CA ASN A 265 13.55 11.57 -10.13
C ASN A 265 12.40 11.05 -9.27
N SER A 266 11.32 10.68 -9.90
CA SER A 266 10.18 9.99 -9.30
C SER A 266 10.38 8.46 -9.30
N ARG A 267 9.58 7.73 -8.52
CA ARG A 267 9.55 6.27 -8.51
C ARG A 267 9.13 5.70 -9.88
N VAL A 268 8.17 6.37 -10.52
CA VAL A 268 7.74 6.11 -11.89
C VAL A 268 7.67 7.45 -12.60
N SER A 269 8.35 7.62 -13.73
CA SER A 269 8.29 8.87 -14.50
C SER A 269 6.90 9.09 -15.07
N LEU A 270 6.55 10.33 -15.43
CA LEU A 270 5.26 10.64 -16.05
C LEU A 270 5.01 9.82 -17.32
N GLU A 271 6.03 9.67 -18.16
CA GLU A 271 5.94 8.87 -19.38
C GLU A 271 5.71 7.39 -19.08
N GLU A 272 6.47 6.82 -18.11
CA GLU A 272 6.29 5.42 -17.69
C GLU A 272 4.91 5.23 -17.03
N TYR A 273 4.43 6.22 -16.24
CA TYR A 273 3.12 6.21 -15.63
C TYR A 273 2.00 6.16 -16.68
N GLN A 274 2.05 7.06 -17.68
CA GLN A 274 1.10 7.06 -18.79
C GLN A 274 1.07 5.72 -19.51
N LYS A 275 2.26 5.17 -19.84
CA LYS A 275 2.39 3.87 -20.48
C LYS A 275 1.81 2.74 -19.61
N ASN A 276 2.11 2.73 -18.32
CA ASN A 276 1.59 1.72 -17.41
C ASN A 276 0.06 1.75 -17.33
N LEU A 277 -0.55 2.95 -17.23
CA LEU A 277 -2.01 3.09 -17.23
C LEU A 277 -2.62 2.61 -18.55
N GLY A 278 -2.02 2.98 -19.68
CA GLY A 278 -2.48 2.52 -21.00
C GLY A 278 -2.46 0.99 -21.11
N VAL A 279 -1.38 0.34 -20.64
CA VAL A 279 -1.29 -1.13 -20.62
C VAL A 279 -2.35 -1.73 -19.68
N ILE A 280 -2.52 -1.16 -18.48
CA ILE A 280 -3.52 -1.64 -17.50
C ILE A 280 -4.92 -1.58 -18.12
N PHE A 281 -5.32 -0.46 -18.69
CA PHE A 281 -6.65 -0.31 -19.29
C PHE A 281 -6.87 -1.27 -20.46
N GLN A 282 -5.90 -1.35 -21.37
CA GLN A 282 -5.98 -2.24 -22.52
C GLN A 282 -6.12 -3.72 -22.11
N GLU A 283 -5.33 -4.18 -21.16
CA GLU A 283 -5.38 -5.55 -20.65
C GLU A 283 -6.73 -5.86 -19.99
N ILE A 284 -7.28 -4.93 -19.20
CA ILE A 284 -8.60 -5.10 -18.58
C ILE A 284 -9.68 -5.25 -19.64
N LEU A 285 -9.69 -4.35 -20.63
CA LEU A 285 -10.66 -4.37 -21.74
C LEU A 285 -10.55 -5.64 -22.59
N GLN A 286 -9.32 -6.08 -22.91
CA GLN A 286 -9.09 -7.30 -23.68
C GLN A 286 -9.58 -8.56 -22.97
N ARG A 287 -9.59 -8.56 -21.64
CA ARG A 287 -10.12 -9.67 -20.82
C ARG A 287 -11.64 -9.56 -20.59
N GLY A 288 -12.30 -8.55 -21.17
CA GLY A 288 -13.73 -8.32 -21.02
C GLY A 288 -14.16 -7.62 -19.74
N GLY A 289 -13.21 -7.10 -18.96
CA GLY A 289 -13.48 -6.30 -17.75
C GLY A 289 -13.84 -4.85 -18.07
N LYS A 290 -14.48 -4.18 -17.12
CA LYS A 290 -14.88 -2.76 -17.20
C LYS A 290 -13.95 -1.94 -16.30
N PRO A 291 -12.91 -1.27 -16.84
CA PRO A 291 -12.01 -0.44 -16.04
C PRO A 291 -12.63 0.90 -15.65
N HIS A 292 -12.40 1.35 -14.42
CA HIS A 292 -12.74 2.68 -13.92
C HIS A 292 -11.51 3.26 -13.23
N PHE A 293 -11.12 4.49 -13.57
CA PHE A 293 -10.00 5.12 -12.92
C PHE A 293 -10.45 6.04 -11.79
N ILE A 294 -9.77 5.93 -10.66
CA ILE A 294 -10.06 6.69 -9.45
C ILE A 294 -8.84 7.52 -9.06
N SER A 295 -8.98 8.85 -9.08
CA SER A 295 -7.99 9.78 -8.57
C SER A 295 -8.36 10.17 -7.14
N ILE A 296 -7.57 9.72 -6.16
CA ILE A 296 -7.87 9.98 -4.74
C ILE A 296 -6.92 11.05 -4.21
N CYS A 297 -5.64 10.74 -4.16
CA CYS A 297 -4.58 11.55 -3.57
C CYS A 297 -3.67 12.17 -4.64
N ASN A 298 -4.02 12.06 -5.89
CA ASN A 298 -3.21 12.57 -6.99
C ASN A 298 -3.35 14.08 -7.14
N GLY A 299 -2.23 14.76 -7.17
CA GLY A 299 -2.14 16.18 -7.51
C GLY A 299 -1.27 16.42 -8.74
N GLY A 300 -1.40 17.61 -9.35
CA GLY A 300 -0.53 18.08 -10.41
C GLY A 300 -0.49 17.18 -11.65
N GLU A 301 0.70 17.06 -12.25
CA GLU A 301 0.92 16.42 -13.54
C GLU A 301 0.48 14.94 -13.60
N TYR A 302 0.61 14.17 -12.52
CA TYR A 302 0.17 12.76 -12.49
C TYR A 302 -1.35 12.63 -12.59
N ARG A 303 -2.11 13.53 -11.95
CA ARG A 303 -3.57 13.60 -12.08
C ARG A 303 -3.98 13.92 -13.51
N ASP A 304 -3.32 14.92 -14.11
CA ASP A 304 -3.63 15.38 -15.47
C ASP A 304 -3.33 14.28 -16.50
N VAL A 305 -2.18 13.62 -16.37
CA VAL A 305 -1.81 12.46 -17.22
C VAL A 305 -2.81 11.32 -17.08
N ALA A 306 -3.22 10.98 -15.84
CA ALA A 306 -4.22 9.94 -15.62
C ALA A 306 -5.56 10.30 -16.28
N LYS A 307 -6.03 11.54 -16.10
CA LYS A 307 -7.28 12.03 -16.66
C LYS A 307 -7.25 12.01 -18.20
N GLN A 308 -6.15 12.44 -18.80
CA GLN A 308 -5.97 12.41 -20.25
C GLN A 308 -5.91 10.97 -20.78
N THR A 309 -5.17 10.07 -20.11
CA THR A 309 -5.04 8.67 -20.51
C THR A 309 -6.38 7.94 -20.42
N ALA A 310 -7.13 8.13 -19.33
CA ALA A 310 -8.47 7.58 -19.18
C ALA A 310 -9.42 8.10 -20.27
N LYS A 311 -9.42 9.41 -20.52
CA LYS A 311 -10.22 10.03 -21.59
C LYS A 311 -9.89 9.44 -22.96
N SER A 312 -8.62 9.29 -23.30
CA SER A 312 -8.18 8.74 -24.59
C SER A 312 -8.57 7.27 -24.77
N ALA A 313 -8.67 6.53 -23.69
CA ALA A 313 -9.11 5.13 -23.66
C ALA A 313 -10.63 4.97 -23.45
N HIS A 314 -11.38 6.06 -23.36
CA HIS A 314 -12.82 6.08 -23.03
C HIS A 314 -13.16 5.40 -21.70
N ILE A 315 -12.27 5.56 -20.70
CA ILE A 315 -12.44 5.01 -19.35
C ILE A 315 -13.06 6.07 -18.45
N PRO A 316 -14.10 5.73 -17.66
CA PRO A 316 -14.66 6.61 -16.65
C PRO A 316 -13.59 7.05 -15.65
N PHE A 317 -13.55 8.36 -15.36
CA PHE A 317 -12.59 8.98 -14.47
C PHE A 317 -13.30 9.65 -13.31
N TYR A 318 -13.03 9.20 -12.09
CA TYR A 318 -13.59 9.74 -10.86
C TYR A 318 -12.53 10.56 -10.13
N ASP A 319 -12.77 11.85 -10.01
CA ASP A 319 -11.87 12.82 -9.40
C ASP A 319 -12.36 13.19 -7.99
N PHE A 320 -11.93 12.43 -6.99
CA PHE A 320 -12.46 12.58 -5.65
C PHE A 320 -12.18 13.91 -4.98
N PRO A 321 -11.02 14.56 -5.14
CA PRO A 321 -10.83 15.92 -4.64
C PRO A 321 -11.89 16.92 -5.12
N ASP A 322 -12.38 16.77 -6.34
CA ASP A 322 -13.46 17.59 -6.86
C ASP A 322 -14.86 17.08 -6.46
N ILE A 323 -15.04 15.76 -6.36
CA ILE A 323 -16.29 15.12 -5.93
C ILE A 323 -16.62 15.47 -4.47
N PHE A 324 -15.64 15.55 -3.58
CA PHE A 324 -15.88 15.86 -2.16
C PHE A 324 -16.41 17.27 -1.92
N LYS A 325 -16.01 18.27 -2.73
CA LYS A 325 -16.36 19.69 -2.53
C LYS A 325 -17.87 19.96 -2.34
N PRO A 326 -18.78 19.41 -3.16
CA PRO A 326 -20.22 19.64 -3.00
C PRO A 326 -20.81 19.09 -1.71
N TYR A 327 -20.12 18.14 -1.07
CA TYR A 327 -20.61 17.45 0.12
C TYR A 327 -20.16 18.07 1.43
N LEU A 328 -19.24 19.04 1.41
CA LEU A 328 -18.71 19.70 2.62
C LEU A 328 -19.81 20.18 3.56
N SER A 329 -20.85 20.80 3.02
CA SER A 329 -22.00 21.30 3.83
C SER A 329 -23.02 20.24 4.20
N LYS A 330 -22.96 19.04 3.61
CA LYS A 330 -23.96 17.98 3.78
C LYS A 330 -23.46 16.76 4.57
N VAL A 331 -22.19 16.75 4.95
CA VAL A 331 -21.56 15.60 5.60
C VAL A 331 -22.26 15.25 6.92
N HIS A 332 -22.63 16.27 7.69
CA HIS A 332 -23.36 16.10 8.96
C HIS A 332 -24.65 15.29 8.76
N ASP A 333 -25.40 15.57 7.70
CA ASP A 333 -26.69 14.93 7.43
C ASP A 333 -26.51 13.53 6.83
N LEU A 334 -25.46 13.33 6.01
CA LEU A 334 -25.21 12.06 5.33
C LEU A 334 -24.53 11.01 6.23
N PHE A 335 -23.73 11.45 7.19
CA PHE A 335 -22.93 10.58 8.06
C PHE A 335 -22.89 11.10 9.50
N PRO A 336 -24.04 11.25 10.19
CA PRO A 336 -24.11 11.97 11.47
C PRO A 336 -23.19 11.39 12.56
N GLU A 337 -23.20 10.07 12.75
CA GLU A 337 -22.38 9.41 13.77
C GLU A 337 -20.88 9.52 13.49
N LYS A 338 -20.48 9.28 12.22
CA LYS A 338 -19.07 9.39 11.81
C LYS A 338 -18.60 10.84 11.85
N PHE A 339 -19.48 11.79 11.49
CA PHE A 339 -19.14 13.21 11.57
C PHE A 339 -18.85 13.63 13.01
N VAL A 340 -19.66 13.23 13.98
CA VAL A 340 -19.42 13.51 15.39
C VAL A 340 -18.08 12.97 15.83
N THR A 341 -17.73 11.74 15.49
CA THR A 341 -16.46 11.11 15.82
C THR A 341 -15.25 11.94 15.32
N TYR A 342 -15.29 12.35 14.06
CA TYR A 342 -14.19 13.13 13.46
C TYR A 342 -14.19 14.58 13.97
N PHE A 343 -15.37 15.17 14.18
CA PHE A 343 -15.48 16.51 14.75
C PHE A 343 -14.91 16.57 16.17
N GLU A 344 -15.22 15.60 17.01
CA GLU A 344 -14.65 15.49 18.36
C GLU A 344 -13.15 15.24 18.33
N ALA A 345 -12.66 14.45 17.36
CA ALA A 345 -11.24 14.18 17.20
C ALA A 345 -10.45 15.42 16.79
N TYR A 346 -10.91 16.15 15.80
CA TYR A 346 -10.15 17.23 15.18
C TYR A 346 -10.51 18.62 15.75
N GLY A 347 -11.73 18.82 16.24
CA GLY A 347 -12.17 20.07 16.88
C GLY A 347 -11.97 21.28 15.96
N LYS A 348 -11.34 22.34 16.49
CA LYS A 348 -11.09 23.58 15.76
C LYS A 348 -10.18 23.47 14.54
N ILE A 349 -9.46 22.37 14.39
CA ILE A 349 -8.61 22.15 13.19
C ILE A 349 -9.47 22.04 11.95
N LEU A 350 -10.71 21.49 12.05
CA LEU A 350 -11.66 21.44 10.94
C LEU A 350 -12.05 22.81 10.37
N GLU A 351 -11.94 23.87 11.18
CA GLU A 351 -12.22 25.24 10.70
C GLU A 351 -11.15 25.72 9.71
N LYS A 352 -9.89 25.27 9.90
CA LYS A 352 -8.77 25.59 9.01
C LYS A 352 -8.65 24.60 7.85
N GLU A 353 -8.74 23.30 8.15
CA GLU A 353 -8.54 22.19 7.22
C GLU A 353 -9.84 21.41 7.03
N THR A 354 -10.76 21.98 6.27
CA THR A 354 -12.08 21.40 6.00
C THR A 354 -12.01 20.02 5.32
N GLN A 355 -10.89 19.71 4.66
CA GLN A 355 -10.67 18.40 4.03
C GLN A 355 -10.57 17.24 5.04
N LEU A 356 -10.26 17.51 6.32
CA LEU A 356 -10.24 16.50 7.38
C LEU A 356 -11.63 15.89 7.66
N VAL A 357 -12.68 16.48 7.13
CA VAL A 357 -14.02 15.86 7.15
C VAL A 357 -14.03 14.57 6.33
N PHE A 358 -13.23 14.48 5.25
CA PHE A 358 -13.20 13.34 4.33
C PHE A 358 -11.88 12.58 4.36
N LEU A 359 -10.80 13.24 4.77
CA LEU A 359 -9.44 12.71 4.71
C LEU A 359 -8.85 12.64 6.11
N PHE A 360 -7.87 11.76 6.27
CA PHE A 360 -6.99 11.77 7.43
C PHE A 360 -6.01 12.96 7.38
N PRO A 361 -5.30 13.25 8.48
CA PRO A 361 -4.39 14.40 8.58
C PRO A 361 -3.29 14.49 7.53
N ASP A 362 -2.96 13.44 6.82
CA ASP A 362 -2.03 13.46 5.69
C ASP A 362 -2.63 14.08 4.41
N LEU A 363 -3.91 14.44 4.44
CA LEU A 363 -4.68 15.02 3.35
C LEU A 363 -4.65 14.17 2.06
N CYS A 364 -4.45 12.88 2.22
CA CYS A 364 -4.33 11.90 1.14
C CYS A 364 -5.27 10.72 1.33
N HIS A 365 -5.20 10.07 2.50
CA HIS A 365 -6.01 8.88 2.76
C HIS A 365 -7.43 9.28 3.17
N PRO A 366 -8.47 8.76 2.50
CA PRO A 366 -9.84 8.98 2.91
C PRO A 366 -10.10 8.37 4.29
N ASN A 367 -10.82 9.09 5.13
CA ASN A 367 -11.40 8.53 6.34
C ASN A 367 -12.71 7.78 6.02
N ALA A 368 -13.41 7.23 7.00
CA ALA A 368 -14.62 6.44 6.77
C ALA A 368 -15.74 7.24 6.07
N ILE A 369 -15.82 8.56 6.28
CA ILE A 369 -16.76 9.45 5.56
C ILE A 369 -16.33 9.56 4.10
N GLY A 370 -15.05 9.86 3.84
CA GLY A 370 -14.50 9.94 2.50
C GLY A 370 -14.75 8.65 1.71
N HIS A 371 -14.49 7.50 2.31
CA HIS A 371 -14.78 6.21 1.70
C HIS A 371 -16.27 6.01 1.39
N GLY A 372 -17.18 6.42 2.29
CA GLY A 372 -18.63 6.35 2.05
C GLY A 372 -19.06 7.21 0.86
N LEU A 373 -18.55 8.44 0.75
CA LEU A 373 -18.84 9.32 -0.39
C LEU A 373 -18.28 8.76 -1.70
N MET A 374 -17.08 8.18 -1.66
CA MET A 374 -16.50 7.50 -2.81
C MET A 374 -17.39 6.36 -3.31
N ALA A 375 -17.85 5.52 -2.39
CA ALA A 375 -18.74 4.41 -2.73
C ALA A 375 -20.06 4.91 -3.36
N ASN A 376 -20.64 5.99 -2.83
CA ASN A 376 -21.85 6.59 -3.39
C ASN A 376 -21.63 7.11 -4.82
N ALA A 377 -20.59 7.90 -5.04
CA ALA A 377 -20.32 8.47 -6.35
C ALA A 377 -19.98 7.39 -7.41
N LEU A 378 -19.25 6.35 -7.03
CA LEU A 378 -18.98 5.21 -7.91
C LEU A 378 -20.26 4.43 -8.23
N PHE A 379 -21.12 4.19 -7.23
CA PHE A 379 -22.39 3.50 -7.43
C PHE A 379 -23.28 4.25 -8.41
N GLU A 380 -23.47 5.56 -8.23
CA GLU A 380 -24.24 6.42 -9.14
C GLU A 380 -23.66 6.43 -10.56
N GLY A 381 -22.34 6.37 -10.70
CA GLY A 381 -21.66 6.29 -12.00
C GLY A 381 -21.97 4.96 -12.71
N LEU A 382 -21.78 3.85 -12.01
CA LEU A 382 -22.03 2.50 -12.53
C LEU A 382 -23.50 2.23 -12.84
N GLU A 383 -24.41 2.78 -12.05
CA GLU A 383 -25.87 2.68 -12.30
C GLU A 383 -26.22 3.38 -13.62
N ARG A 384 -25.69 4.56 -13.88
CA ARG A 384 -25.90 5.28 -15.15
C ARG A 384 -25.36 4.54 -16.37
N GLU A 385 -24.23 3.84 -16.23
CA GLU A 385 -23.65 3.03 -17.32
C GLU A 385 -24.49 1.78 -17.64
N ASN A 386 -25.14 1.20 -16.64
CA ASN A 386 -26.00 0.02 -16.83
C ASN A 386 -27.38 0.35 -17.36
N LEU A 387 -27.79 1.63 -17.31
CA LEU A 387 -29.07 2.12 -17.84
C LEU A 387 -28.96 2.62 -19.30
N ASN A 388 -27.76 2.75 -19.84
CA ASN A 388 -27.45 3.11 -21.21
C ASN A 388 -26.93 1.91 -22.00
#